data_eca4791633c8e14a9513f5177d23324b
#
_entry.id   eca4791633c8e14a9513f5177d23324b
#
_cell.length_a   1.000
_cell.length_b   1.000
_cell.length_c   1.000
_cell.angle_alpha   90.00
_cell.angle_beta   90.00
_cell.angle_gamma   90.00
#
_symmetry.space_group_name_H-M   'P 1'
#
loop_
_entity.id
_entity.type
_entity.pdbx_description
1 polymer ?
#
loop_
_entity_poly.entity_id
_entity_poly.type
_entity_poly.pdbx_seq_one_letter_code
_entity_poly.pdbx_strand_id
1 'polypeptide(L)'
;MTDAAAPASTPEVPGWFARAFTMLARRPRLALTLFCLILWAPGVASLPPLDRDESRFAQSSKQMLETGDLIDIRFGPMPRYKKPVGIYWMQAATTAVAGLGERSQIWTYRLPSLIGAVTAVWLAFWCARAIVTAEAAFAAAALLAATLLLAAEATLATTDAVLLACVLAFQGMLLRAWLAAKAGAPRLGRGLTLAGWAALGLGILVKGPAMLAVPAVTIIGLSAWQRDAGWLRATRPFGGIPIALAIAAPWLVAIALKTHGQFYAESLGRDFGNKLMGGQESHGAPPGYFLALLPVTIWPAVLLVLPGLAAAIRAHKEPAMRFLLVWAAAWVVFELVPTKLPHYVLPVYPALAIMAAAWAFQPKADAPVWERIVIFAAPVLFLLVAAGLAAAPIVLPPRYGDGMMWWLLGPVVAFAGLSLAAVIAYLRGTRPAAALLAAAAPLTLYPFLTAWVGPHLGQLWVSPRAAAAERALTRPDDPPPALAGYVEPSLVFLLGTETLQTNGRGAAEAGAAQGGLALVEDREGGAFKARLAELDADATEVGAVDGFNYSRGRKVHIRIYRVAPVQEVPPPPPE
;
A
#
# COMPACT_ATOMS: atom_id res chain seq x y z
N MET A 1 28.50 -9.10 55.67
CA MET A 1 27.85 -10.16 54.89
C MET A 1 26.71 -9.48 54.14
N THR A 2 26.99 -9.07 52.93
CA THR A 2 26.01 -8.45 52.04
C THR A 2 25.43 -9.52 51.15
N ASP A 3 24.13 -9.82 51.34
CA ASP A 3 23.35 -10.72 50.48
C ASP A 3 23.39 -10.20 49.05
N ALA A 4 24.13 -10.89 48.20
CA ALA A 4 24.05 -10.67 46.78
C ALA A 4 22.72 -11.23 46.26
N ALA A 5 21.79 -10.35 45.93
CA ALA A 5 20.53 -10.71 45.29
C ALA A 5 20.82 -11.57 44.04
N ALA A 6 20.28 -12.78 44.00
CA ALA A 6 20.37 -13.69 42.85
C ALA A 6 19.86 -12.98 41.58
N PRO A 7 20.54 -13.15 40.43
CA PRO A 7 20.07 -12.55 39.19
C PRO A 7 18.67 -13.07 38.87
N ALA A 8 17.74 -12.15 38.62
CA ALA A 8 16.37 -12.48 38.27
C ALA A 8 16.38 -13.44 37.07
N SER A 9 15.83 -14.63 37.23
CA SER A 9 15.72 -15.66 36.21
C SER A 9 15.00 -15.08 35.00
N THR A 10 15.66 -15.07 33.85
CA THR A 10 15.00 -14.81 32.56
C THR A 10 13.86 -15.83 32.43
N PRO A 11 12.63 -15.38 32.09
CA PRO A 11 11.52 -16.31 31.92
C PRO A 11 11.88 -17.32 30.83
N GLU A 12 11.92 -18.60 31.17
CA GLU A 12 12.26 -19.68 30.25
C GLU A 12 11.22 -19.73 29.14
N VAL A 13 11.64 -19.38 27.92
CA VAL A 13 10.86 -19.61 26.71
C VAL A 13 10.75 -21.10 26.50
N PRO A 14 9.54 -21.68 26.24
CA PRO A 14 9.39 -23.12 26.03
C PRO A 14 10.40 -23.66 25.01
N GLY A 15 11.07 -24.77 25.32
CA GLY A 15 12.21 -25.28 24.55
C GLY A 15 11.90 -25.60 23.07
N TRP A 16 10.64 -25.95 22.75
CA TRP A 16 10.19 -26.12 21.37
C TRP A 16 10.14 -24.78 20.60
N PHE A 17 9.73 -23.71 21.28
CA PHE A 17 9.65 -22.37 20.72
C PHE A 17 11.05 -21.82 20.41
N ALA A 18 11.98 -21.96 21.36
CA ALA A 18 13.37 -21.57 21.15
C ALA A 18 14.00 -22.34 19.97
N ARG A 19 13.69 -23.63 19.82
CA ARG A 19 14.17 -24.46 18.68
C ARG A 19 13.57 -24.01 17.35
N ALA A 20 12.26 -23.81 17.27
CA ALA A 20 11.60 -23.34 16.05
C ALA A 20 12.15 -21.96 15.63
N PHE A 21 12.31 -21.06 16.59
CA PHE A 21 12.85 -19.74 16.35
C PHE A 21 14.31 -19.76 15.86
N THR A 22 15.15 -20.59 16.48
CA THR A 22 16.53 -20.77 16.04
C THR A 22 16.61 -21.34 14.62
N MET A 23 15.70 -22.25 14.24
CA MET A 23 15.61 -22.77 12.86
C MET A 23 15.25 -21.66 11.87
N LEU A 24 14.24 -20.84 12.15
CA LEU A 24 13.84 -19.72 11.30
C LEU A 24 14.96 -18.67 11.18
N ALA A 25 15.66 -18.39 12.29
CA ALA A 25 16.76 -17.44 12.33
C ALA A 25 18.02 -17.92 11.57
N ARG A 26 18.17 -19.23 11.29
CA ARG A 26 19.29 -19.75 10.47
C ARG A 26 19.21 -19.33 9.01
N ARG A 27 17.99 -19.18 8.45
CA ARG A 27 17.76 -18.73 7.05
C ARG A 27 16.72 -17.61 7.02
N PRO A 28 17.01 -16.45 7.65
CA PRO A 28 16.01 -15.44 7.92
C PRO A 28 15.34 -14.88 6.66
N ARG A 29 16.11 -14.73 5.57
CA ARG A 29 15.54 -14.24 4.30
C ARG A 29 14.51 -15.20 3.72
N LEU A 30 14.82 -16.49 3.69
CA LEU A 30 13.88 -17.51 3.19
C LEU A 30 12.63 -17.58 4.08
N ALA A 31 12.81 -17.63 5.39
CA ALA A 31 11.69 -17.68 6.34
C ALA A 31 10.78 -16.45 6.21
N LEU A 32 11.35 -15.24 6.13
CA LEU A 32 10.60 -14.01 5.92
C LEU A 32 9.91 -13.97 4.55
N THR A 33 10.56 -14.46 3.50
CA THR A 33 9.93 -14.55 2.16
C THR A 33 8.72 -15.46 2.18
N LEU A 34 8.87 -16.68 2.72
CA LEU A 34 7.74 -17.62 2.83
C LEU A 34 6.62 -17.04 3.70
N PHE A 35 6.96 -16.40 4.80
CA PHE A 35 6.00 -15.71 5.65
C PHE A 35 5.20 -14.63 4.88
N CYS A 36 5.90 -13.77 4.13
CA CYS A 36 5.27 -12.74 3.30
C CYS A 36 4.40 -13.34 2.19
N LEU A 37 4.88 -14.37 1.51
CA LEU A 37 4.12 -15.01 0.43
C LEU A 37 2.85 -15.68 0.95
N ILE A 38 2.90 -16.36 2.09
CA ILE A 38 1.70 -16.93 2.71
C ILE A 38 0.70 -15.84 3.07
N LEU A 39 1.16 -14.71 3.60
CA LEU A 39 0.28 -13.60 4.00
C LEU A 39 -0.36 -12.90 2.80
N TRP A 40 0.38 -12.66 1.71
CA TRP A 40 0.01 -11.67 0.70
C TRP A 40 -0.30 -12.25 -0.69
N ALA A 41 0.36 -13.35 -1.10
CA ALA A 41 0.16 -13.91 -2.44
C ALA A 41 -1.30 -14.33 -2.72
N PRO A 42 -2.07 -14.87 -1.73
CA PRO A 42 -3.49 -15.13 -1.94
C PRO A 42 -4.28 -13.88 -2.33
N GLY A 43 -4.02 -12.75 -1.67
CA GLY A 43 -4.68 -11.47 -1.98
C GLY A 43 -4.27 -10.91 -3.34
N VAL A 44 -2.98 -11.00 -3.68
CA VAL A 44 -2.47 -10.58 -5.01
C VAL A 44 -3.21 -11.31 -6.13
N ALA A 45 -3.42 -12.62 -5.97
CA ALA A 45 -4.02 -13.47 -7.00
C ALA A 45 -5.55 -13.36 -7.09
N SER A 46 -6.24 -13.19 -5.94
CA SER A 46 -7.68 -13.44 -5.87
C SER A 46 -8.54 -12.17 -5.78
N LEU A 47 -8.01 -11.07 -5.24
CA LEU A 47 -8.82 -9.85 -5.12
C LEU A 47 -9.12 -9.26 -6.50
N PRO A 48 -10.38 -8.89 -6.78
CA PRO A 48 -10.72 -8.13 -7.98
C PRO A 48 -9.98 -6.78 -8.02
N PRO A 49 -9.89 -6.12 -9.19
CA PRO A 49 -9.31 -4.77 -9.27
C PRO A 49 -10.11 -3.80 -8.40
N LEU A 50 -9.39 -3.09 -7.51
CA LEU A 50 -10.00 -2.06 -6.67
C LEU A 50 -10.19 -0.76 -7.44
N ASP A 51 -11.23 -0.02 -7.07
CA ASP A 51 -11.50 1.30 -7.61
C ASP A 51 -10.43 2.32 -7.23
N ARG A 52 -10.44 3.43 -7.94
CA ARG A 52 -9.58 4.60 -7.77
C ARG A 52 -8.11 4.32 -8.08
N ASP A 53 -7.20 4.36 -7.09
CA ASP A 53 -5.76 4.44 -7.38
C ASP A 53 -5.19 3.17 -7.98
N GLU A 54 -5.52 1.98 -7.48
CA GLU A 54 -5.00 0.72 -8.04
C GLU A 54 -5.28 0.61 -9.54
N SER A 55 -6.56 0.70 -9.90
CA SER A 55 -6.97 0.53 -11.29
C SER A 55 -6.51 1.66 -12.20
N ARG A 56 -6.32 2.88 -11.66
CA ARG A 56 -5.72 3.98 -12.41
C ARG A 56 -4.24 3.74 -12.73
N PHE A 57 -3.47 3.19 -11.77
CA PHE A 57 -2.08 2.81 -12.03
C PHE A 57 -2.00 1.67 -13.04
N ALA A 58 -2.78 0.62 -12.84
CA ALA A 58 -2.80 -0.53 -13.73
C ALA A 58 -3.23 -0.14 -15.16
N GLN A 59 -4.29 0.66 -15.32
CA GLN A 59 -4.76 1.13 -16.63
C GLN A 59 -3.71 1.98 -17.36
N SER A 60 -3.04 2.91 -16.64
CA SER A 60 -2.00 3.72 -17.28
C SER A 60 -0.78 2.86 -17.70
N SER A 61 -0.41 1.86 -16.91
CA SER A 61 0.66 0.91 -17.27
C SER A 61 0.25 -0.01 -18.42
N LYS A 62 -1.02 -0.43 -18.47
CA LYS A 62 -1.62 -1.16 -19.60
C LYS A 62 -1.52 -0.36 -20.87
N GLN A 63 -1.92 0.91 -20.82
CA GLN A 63 -1.90 1.82 -21.97
C GLN A 63 -0.48 2.07 -22.49
N MET A 64 0.54 2.15 -21.60
CA MET A 64 1.95 2.18 -22.01
C MET A 64 2.35 0.96 -22.84
N LEU A 65 1.86 -0.24 -22.48
CA LEU A 65 2.11 -1.46 -23.26
C LEU A 65 1.34 -1.51 -24.59
N GLU A 66 0.17 -0.90 -24.64
CA GLU A 66 -0.68 -0.86 -25.85
C GLU A 66 -0.13 0.12 -26.87
N THR A 67 0.31 1.31 -26.43
CA THR A 67 0.78 2.39 -27.30
C THR A 67 2.29 2.36 -27.58
N GLY A 68 3.07 1.66 -26.72
CA GLY A 68 4.53 1.73 -26.76
C GLY A 68 5.12 3.03 -26.20
N ASP A 69 4.28 3.95 -25.73
CA ASP A 69 4.73 5.21 -25.13
C ASP A 69 5.08 5.01 -23.65
N LEU A 70 6.35 4.87 -23.37
CA LEU A 70 6.89 4.67 -22.00
C LEU A 70 7.24 5.98 -21.29
N ILE A 71 6.99 7.13 -21.89
CA ILE A 71 7.34 8.45 -21.34
C ILE A 71 6.10 9.17 -20.84
N ASP A 72 5.06 9.34 -21.69
CA ASP A 72 3.83 10.03 -21.34
C ASP A 72 2.88 9.11 -20.56
N ILE A 73 2.36 9.62 -19.45
CA ILE A 73 1.48 8.86 -18.55
C ILE A 73 0.04 9.29 -18.82
N ARG A 74 -0.78 8.38 -19.34
CA ARG A 74 -2.16 8.66 -19.71
C ARG A 74 -3.15 7.70 -19.04
N PHE A 75 -4.39 8.14 -18.93
CA PHE A 75 -5.55 7.34 -18.57
C PHE A 75 -6.65 7.59 -19.60
N GLY A 76 -6.83 6.69 -20.55
CA GLY A 76 -7.60 6.94 -21.75
C GLY A 76 -7.00 8.12 -22.54
N PRO A 77 -7.81 9.07 -23.03
CA PRO A 77 -7.34 10.24 -23.78
C PRO A 77 -6.68 11.30 -22.88
N MET A 78 -6.85 11.22 -21.55
CA MET A 78 -6.42 12.28 -20.63
C MET A 78 -5.03 12.04 -20.07
N PRO A 79 -4.18 13.09 -19.92
CA PRO A 79 -2.91 12.99 -19.22
C PRO A 79 -3.14 12.67 -17.73
N ARG A 80 -2.22 11.89 -17.14
CA ARG A 80 -2.25 11.53 -15.71
C ARG A 80 -0.94 11.92 -15.01
N TYR A 81 -0.70 13.19 -14.82
CA TYR A 81 0.54 13.73 -14.27
C TYR A 81 0.56 13.84 -12.75
N LYS A 82 0.16 12.75 -12.05
CA LYS A 82 0.11 12.72 -10.57
C LYS A 82 1.36 12.11 -9.93
N LYS A 83 2.04 11.19 -10.61
CA LYS A 83 3.23 10.49 -10.10
C LYS A 83 4.27 10.29 -11.21
N PRO A 84 5.57 10.19 -10.87
CA PRO A 84 6.61 9.82 -11.82
C PRO A 84 6.46 8.38 -12.32
N VAL A 85 7.21 8.03 -13.35
CA VAL A 85 7.02 6.83 -14.16
C VAL A 85 7.42 5.51 -13.50
N GLY A 86 8.22 5.52 -12.46
CA GLY A 86 8.89 4.31 -11.95
C GLY A 86 7.96 3.14 -11.70
N ILE A 87 6.81 3.37 -11.04
CA ILE A 87 5.85 2.30 -10.79
C ILE A 87 5.20 1.78 -12.07
N TYR A 88 4.90 2.66 -13.03
CA TYR A 88 4.28 2.28 -14.31
C TYR A 88 5.21 1.40 -15.13
N TRP A 89 6.52 1.69 -15.18
CA TRP A 89 7.50 0.84 -15.84
C TRP A 89 7.60 -0.53 -15.20
N MET A 90 7.61 -0.60 -13.86
CA MET A 90 7.66 -1.87 -13.13
C MET A 90 6.42 -2.72 -13.41
N GLN A 91 5.24 -2.11 -13.38
CA GLN A 91 3.96 -2.77 -13.67
C GLN A 91 3.89 -3.22 -15.14
N ALA A 92 4.30 -2.38 -16.08
CA ALA A 92 4.37 -2.73 -17.50
C ALA A 92 5.33 -3.91 -17.72
N ALA A 93 6.52 -3.88 -17.12
CA ALA A 93 7.50 -4.96 -17.24
C ALA A 93 6.98 -6.28 -16.67
N THR A 94 6.39 -6.28 -15.47
CA THR A 94 5.83 -7.49 -14.86
C THR A 94 4.65 -8.03 -15.66
N THR A 95 3.79 -7.17 -16.20
CA THR A 95 2.66 -7.60 -17.05
C THR A 95 3.13 -8.13 -18.40
N ALA A 96 4.13 -7.52 -19.03
CA ALA A 96 4.68 -8.01 -20.27
C ALA A 96 5.29 -9.42 -20.13
N VAL A 97 5.93 -9.72 -18.99
CA VAL A 97 6.57 -11.01 -18.73
C VAL A 97 5.58 -12.04 -18.20
N ALA A 98 4.77 -11.70 -17.19
CA ALA A 98 3.92 -12.65 -16.48
C ALA A 98 2.52 -12.77 -17.07
N GLY A 99 2.05 -11.78 -17.81
CA GLY A 99 0.71 -11.76 -18.40
C GLY A 99 0.54 -12.63 -19.64
N LEU A 100 1.64 -13.15 -20.23
CA LEU A 100 1.61 -14.03 -21.41
C LEU A 100 0.72 -13.50 -22.56
N GLY A 101 0.76 -12.18 -22.78
CA GLY A 101 -0.06 -11.49 -23.78
C GLY A 101 -1.36 -10.88 -23.21
N GLU A 102 -1.87 -11.39 -22.10
CA GLU A 102 -3.04 -10.84 -21.42
C GLU A 102 -2.68 -9.59 -20.62
N ARG A 103 -3.42 -8.51 -20.86
CA ARG A 103 -3.18 -7.20 -20.21
C ARG A 103 -4.30 -6.77 -19.25
N SER A 104 -5.34 -7.59 -19.08
CA SER A 104 -6.49 -7.31 -18.20
C SER A 104 -6.39 -7.99 -16.83
N GLN A 105 -5.31 -8.74 -16.56
CA GLN A 105 -5.11 -9.47 -15.32
C GLN A 105 -4.46 -8.58 -14.27
N ILE A 106 -5.22 -8.10 -13.28
CA ILE A 106 -4.75 -7.14 -12.26
C ILE A 106 -3.56 -7.66 -11.43
N TRP A 107 -3.48 -8.98 -11.18
CA TRP A 107 -2.41 -9.55 -10.37
C TRP A 107 -1.00 -9.31 -10.93
N THR A 108 -0.85 -9.18 -12.26
CA THR A 108 0.44 -8.90 -12.90
C THR A 108 0.95 -7.50 -12.55
N TYR A 109 0.04 -6.53 -12.39
CA TYR A 109 0.33 -5.16 -11.98
C TYR A 109 0.62 -5.04 -10.47
N ARG A 110 0.21 -6.03 -9.65
CA ARG A 110 0.48 -6.12 -8.21
C ARG A 110 1.86 -6.68 -7.89
N LEU A 111 2.50 -7.40 -8.82
CA LEU A 111 3.81 -8.01 -8.60
C LEU A 111 4.89 -7.03 -8.14
N PRO A 112 5.01 -5.81 -8.67
CA PRO A 112 5.97 -4.82 -8.16
C PRO A 112 5.75 -4.49 -6.69
N SER A 113 4.50 -4.35 -6.25
CA SER A 113 4.16 -4.10 -4.84
C SER A 113 4.52 -5.28 -3.94
N LEU A 114 4.21 -6.50 -4.35
CA LEU A 114 4.59 -7.72 -3.63
C LEU A 114 6.12 -7.84 -3.48
N ILE A 115 6.86 -7.67 -4.58
CA ILE A 115 8.32 -7.72 -4.59
C ILE A 115 8.90 -6.59 -3.73
N GLY A 116 8.35 -5.38 -3.86
CA GLY A 116 8.72 -4.22 -3.05
C GLY A 116 8.51 -4.46 -1.57
N ALA A 117 7.36 -5.01 -1.17
CA ALA A 117 7.04 -5.33 0.22
C ALA A 117 7.98 -6.41 0.80
N VAL A 118 8.24 -7.51 0.07
CA VAL A 118 9.21 -8.54 0.49
C VAL A 118 10.61 -7.94 0.65
N THR A 119 11.02 -7.11 -0.30
CA THR A 119 12.31 -6.40 -0.24
C THR A 119 12.36 -5.46 0.97
N ALA A 120 11.29 -4.73 1.26
CA ALA A 120 11.17 -3.87 2.43
C ALA A 120 11.33 -4.66 3.74
N VAL A 121 10.72 -5.84 3.85
CA VAL A 121 10.87 -6.72 5.03
C VAL A 121 12.31 -7.21 5.19
N TRP A 122 13.00 -7.58 4.10
CA TRP A 122 14.42 -7.94 4.16
C TRP A 122 15.30 -6.76 4.59
N LEU A 123 15.00 -5.57 4.07
CA LEU A 123 15.72 -4.34 4.42
C LEU A 123 15.42 -3.91 5.85
N ALA A 124 14.22 -4.12 6.37
CA ALA A 124 13.89 -3.89 7.77
C ALA A 124 14.68 -4.84 8.70
N PHE A 125 14.75 -6.13 8.35
CA PHE A 125 15.64 -7.08 9.03
C PHE A 125 17.09 -6.59 9.00
N TRP A 126 17.60 -6.20 7.85
CA TRP A 126 18.94 -5.70 7.68
C TRP A 126 19.20 -4.41 8.47
N CYS A 127 18.26 -3.46 8.52
CA CYS A 127 18.35 -2.25 9.36
C CYS A 127 18.41 -2.62 10.84
N ALA A 128 17.50 -3.49 11.29
CA ALA A 128 17.43 -3.93 12.69
C ALA A 128 18.71 -4.63 13.13
N ARG A 129 19.36 -5.44 12.28
CA ARG A 129 20.64 -6.11 12.56
C ARG A 129 21.80 -5.17 12.87
N ALA A 130 21.68 -3.90 12.57
CA ALA A 130 22.67 -2.90 12.97
C ALA A 130 22.52 -2.46 14.45
N ILE A 131 21.41 -2.78 15.09
CA ILE A 131 21.00 -2.27 16.41
C ILE A 131 20.76 -3.40 17.42
N VAL A 132 20.13 -4.49 16.96
CA VAL A 132 19.66 -5.59 17.83
C VAL A 132 20.17 -6.94 17.38
N THR A 133 19.94 -8.00 18.21
CA THR A 133 20.30 -9.38 17.91
C THR A 133 19.59 -9.90 16.64
N ALA A 134 20.02 -11.05 16.11
CA ALA A 134 19.40 -11.65 14.93
C ALA A 134 17.93 -11.99 15.16
N GLU A 135 17.64 -12.49 16.35
CA GLU A 135 16.31 -12.89 16.80
C GLU A 135 15.38 -11.67 16.90
N ALA A 136 15.82 -10.61 17.57
CA ALA A 136 15.06 -9.37 17.67
C ALA A 136 14.84 -8.72 16.29
N ALA A 137 15.86 -8.75 15.40
CA ALA A 137 15.75 -8.25 14.05
C ALA A 137 14.74 -9.05 13.20
N PHE A 138 14.73 -10.39 13.36
CA PHE A 138 13.73 -11.23 12.71
C PHE A 138 12.32 -10.91 13.20
N ALA A 139 12.13 -10.76 14.51
CA ALA A 139 10.84 -10.37 15.08
C ALA A 139 10.38 -8.98 14.59
N ALA A 140 11.29 -8.00 14.50
CA ALA A 140 10.98 -6.67 13.95
C ALA A 140 10.47 -6.76 12.50
N ALA A 141 11.16 -7.54 11.66
CA ALA A 141 10.80 -7.72 10.26
C ALA A 141 9.48 -8.50 10.11
N ALA A 142 9.26 -9.54 10.91
CA ALA A 142 8.02 -10.32 10.91
C ALA A 142 6.82 -9.48 11.39
N LEU A 143 6.99 -8.68 12.44
CA LEU A 143 5.96 -7.74 12.91
C LEU A 143 5.62 -6.70 11.85
N LEU A 144 6.62 -6.14 11.15
CA LEU A 144 6.40 -5.20 10.05
C LEU A 144 5.61 -5.87 8.91
N ALA A 145 6.02 -7.08 8.49
CA ALA A 145 5.34 -7.84 7.46
C ALA A 145 3.88 -8.16 7.81
N ALA A 146 3.61 -8.43 9.09
CA ALA A 146 2.30 -8.75 9.61
C ALA A 146 1.37 -7.52 9.73
N THR A 147 1.91 -6.28 9.65
CA THR A 147 1.06 -5.07 9.80
C THR A 147 -0.02 -5.02 8.73
N LEU A 148 -1.25 -4.67 9.16
CA LEU A 148 -2.41 -4.59 8.27
C LEU A 148 -2.16 -3.63 7.09
N LEU A 149 -1.50 -2.50 7.36
CA LEU A 149 -1.21 -1.51 6.32
C LEU A 149 -0.22 -2.04 5.27
N LEU A 150 0.88 -2.70 5.69
CA LEU A 150 1.82 -3.26 4.71
C LEU A 150 1.19 -4.43 3.96
N ALA A 151 0.36 -5.25 4.62
CA ALA A 151 -0.37 -6.32 3.97
C ALA A 151 -1.32 -5.80 2.89
N ALA A 152 -2.01 -4.69 3.14
CA ALA A 152 -2.84 -4.02 2.14
C ALA A 152 -1.99 -3.50 0.96
N GLU A 153 -0.92 -2.75 1.23
CA GLU A 153 -0.07 -2.17 0.17
C GLU A 153 0.71 -3.24 -0.62
N ALA A 154 1.00 -4.39 -0.04
CA ALA A 154 1.64 -5.52 -0.73
C ALA A 154 0.70 -6.21 -1.73
N THR A 155 -0.61 -6.08 -1.54
CA THR A 155 -1.64 -6.74 -2.37
C THR A 155 -2.30 -5.81 -3.38
N LEU A 156 -1.89 -4.54 -3.45
CA LEU A 156 -2.43 -3.53 -4.35
C LEU A 156 -1.39 -3.06 -5.36
N ALA A 157 -1.82 -2.74 -6.57
CA ALA A 157 -0.96 -2.20 -7.61
C ALA A 157 -0.71 -0.69 -7.41
N THR A 158 -0.02 -0.33 -6.30
CA THR A 158 0.28 1.04 -5.88
C THR A 158 1.77 1.30 -5.76
N THR A 159 2.15 2.50 -5.31
CA THR A 159 3.56 2.94 -5.19
C THR A 159 4.20 2.59 -3.85
N ASP A 160 3.42 2.34 -2.81
CA ASP A 160 3.84 2.53 -1.42
C ASP A 160 4.75 1.42 -0.90
N ALA A 161 4.50 0.18 -1.29
CA ALA A 161 5.37 -0.94 -0.95
C ALA A 161 6.77 -0.82 -1.59
N VAL A 162 6.85 -0.38 -2.85
CA VAL A 162 8.11 -0.13 -3.55
C VAL A 162 8.84 1.07 -2.95
N LEU A 163 8.11 2.15 -2.67
CA LEU A 163 8.66 3.33 -1.98
C LEU A 163 9.25 2.95 -0.63
N LEU A 164 8.55 2.11 0.17
CA LEU A 164 9.04 1.64 1.47
C LEU A 164 10.39 0.93 1.33
N ALA A 165 10.56 0.07 0.32
CA ALA A 165 11.85 -0.57 0.06
C ALA A 165 12.95 0.44 -0.26
N CYS A 166 12.67 1.44 -1.10
CA CYS A 166 13.61 2.51 -1.43
C CYS A 166 13.98 3.34 -0.19
N VAL A 167 12.99 3.73 0.61
CA VAL A 167 13.22 4.47 1.86
C VAL A 167 14.08 3.65 2.83
N LEU A 168 13.76 2.36 3.03
CA LEU A 168 14.53 1.47 3.92
C LEU A 168 15.98 1.28 3.46
N ALA A 169 16.23 1.15 2.17
CA ALA A 169 17.58 1.04 1.64
C ALA A 169 18.40 2.30 1.94
N PHE A 170 17.81 3.48 1.73
CA PHE A 170 18.48 4.75 2.01
C PHE A 170 18.61 5.01 3.51
N GLN A 171 17.55 4.81 4.32
CA GLN A 171 17.57 4.95 5.78
C GLN A 171 18.54 3.97 6.44
N GLY A 172 18.66 2.75 5.94
CA GLY A 172 19.63 1.78 6.43
C GLY A 172 21.07 2.17 6.14
N MET A 173 21.34 2.87 5.03
CA MET A 173 22.64 3.52 4.77
C MET A 173 22.88 4.66 5.76
N LEU A 174 21.91 5.54 5.97
CA LEU A 174 21.99 6.65 6.94
C LEU A 174 22.23 6.12 8.37
N LEU A 175 21.50 5.09 8.78
CA LEU A 175 21.68 4.44 10.09
C LEU A 175 23.11 3.96 10.29
N ARG A 176 23.67 3.27 9.31
CA ARG A 176 25.05 2.77 9.39
C ARG A 176 26.09 3.89 9.36
N ALA A 177 25.83 4.93 8.59
CA ALA A 177 26.67 6.13 8.59
C ALA A 177 26.70 6.81 9.97
N TRP A 178 25.53 6.94 10.59
CA TRP A 178 25.36 7.48 11.93
C TRP A 178 26.11 6.66 12.98
N LEU A 179 25.87 5.34 13.02
CA LEU A 179 26.51 4.44 13.98
C LEU A 179 28.02 4.36 13.78
N ALA A 180 28.49 4.31 12.54
CA ALA A 180 29.92 4.31 12.21
C ALA A 180 30.62 5.61 12.67
N ALA A 181 30.00 6.77 12.46
CA ALA A 181 30.52 8.04 12.93
C ALA A 181 30.60 8.08 14.46
N LYS A 182 29.62 7.51 15.18
CA LYS A 182 29.64 7.40 16.65
C LYS A 182 30.70 6.43 17.18
N ALA A 183 31.04 5.42 16.39
CA ALA A 183 32.12 4.46 16.72
C ALA A 183 33.52 4.96 16.29
N GLY A 184 33.67 6.20 15.80
CA GLY A 184 34.94 6.73 15.31
C GLY A 184 35.43 6.16 13.97
N ALA A 185 34.59 5.43 13.24
CA ALA A 185 34.87 4.80 11.95
C ALA A 185 34.02 5.41 10.81
N PRO A 186 34.23 6.66 10.39
CA PRO A 186 33.28 7.44 9.59
C PRO A 186 33.29 7.09 8.09
N ARG A 187 33.55 5.84 7.73
CA ARG A 187 33.54 5.38 6.32
C ARG A 187 32.69 4.14 6.13
N LEU A 188 31.76 4.21 5.16
CA LEU A 188 31.01 3.06 4.67
C LEU A 188 31.68 2.46 3.42
N GLY A 189 31.41 1.17 3.17
CA GLY A 189 31.81 0.51 1.93
C GLY A 189 31.15 1.17 0.71
N ARG A 190 31.90 1.23 -0.42
CA ARG A 190 31.41 1.86 -1.67
C ARG A 190 30.10 1.25 -2.17
N GLY A 191 29.97 -0.09 -2.15
CA GLY A 191 28.75 -0.78 -2.61
C GLY A 191 27.50 -0.36 -1.83
N LEU A 192 27.63 -0.21 -0.50
CA LEU A 192 26.51 0.24 0.35
C LEU A 192 26.10 1.69 0.03
N THR A 193 27.07 2.59 -0.15
CA THR A 193 26.76 3.97 -0.48
C THR A 193 26.15 4.10 -1.87
N LEU A 194 26.65 3.37 -2.87
CA LEU A 194 26.08 3.32 -4.21
C LEU A 194 24.64 2.81 -4.19
N ALA A 195 24.39 1.69 -3.50
CA ALA A 195 23.05 1.11 -3.38
C ALA A 195 22.04 2.06 -2.68
N GLY A 196 22.48 2.75 -1.61
CA GLY A 196 21.63 3.72 -0.92
C GLY A 196 21.22 4.89 -1.82
N TRP A 197 22.20 5.50 -2.51
CA TRP A 197 21.92 6.61 -3.41
C TRP A 197 21.13 6.19 -4.65
N ALA A 198 21.37 4.98 -5.18
CA ALA A 198 20.54 4.40 -6.24
C ALA A 198 19.08 4.21 -5.80
N ALA A 199 18.89 3.72 -4.58
CA ALA A 199 17.55 3.60 -4.01
C ALA A 199 16.84 4.95 -3.85
N LEU A 200 17.58 6.02 -3.51
CA LEU A 200 17.03 7.38 -3.49
C LEU A 200 16.54 7.80 -4.89
N GLY A 201 17.37 7.61 -5.93
CA GLY A 201 17.00 7.93 -7.30
C GLY A 201 15.78 7.14 -7.79
N LEU A 202 15.74 5.83 -7.52
CA LEU A 202 14.60 4.97 -7.83
C LEU A 202 13.33 5.43 -7.07
N GLY A 203 13.44 5.73 -5.78
CA GLY A 203 12.32 6.23 -4.98
C GLY A 203 11.76 7.55 -5.49
N ILE A 204 12.61 8.44 -6.02
CA ILE A 204 12.19 9.67 -6.70
C ILE A 204 11.38 9.33 -7.97
N LEU A 205 11.81 8.36 -8.77
CA LEU A 205 11.04 7.90 -9.94
C LEU A 205 9.71 7.21 -9.56
N VAL A 206 9.62 6.61 -8.36
CA VAL A 206 8.39 5.93 -7.90
C VAL A 206 7.36 6.92 -7.35
N LYS A 207 7.78 7.88 -6.50
CA LYS A 207 6.82 8.76 -5.81
C LYS A 207 7.28 10.23 -5.68
N GLY A 208 8.29 10.62 -6.43
CA GLY A 208 8.79 12.01 -6.45
C GLY A 208 9.26 12.52 -5.10
N PRO A 209 8.87 13.75 -4.70
CA PRO A 209 9.32 14.37 -3.45
C PRO A 209 8.98 13.58 -2.18
N ALA A 210 7.96 12.72 -2.21
CA ALA A 210 7.58 11.90 -1.05
C ALA A 210 8.71 10.97 -0.58
N MET A 211 9.62 10.56 -1.48
CA MET A 211 10.82 9.80 -1.13
C MET A 211 11.73 10.55 -0.17
N LEU A 212 11.76 11.86 -0.24
CA LEU A 212 12.67 12.71 0.55
C LEU A 212 12.14 12.98 1.96
N ALA A 213 10.84 12.83 2.23
CA ALA A 213 10.22 13.26 3.47
C ALA A 213 10.88 12.65 4.72
N VAL A 214 10.97 11.33 4.79
CA VAL A 214 11.57 10.64 5.95
C VAL A 214 13.09 10.83 6.03
N PRO A 215 13.88 10.65 4.95
CA PRO A 215 15.30 10.93 4.97
C PRO A 215 15.65 12.37 5.36
N ALA A 216 14.92 13.35 4.87
CA ALA A 216 15.17 14.76 5.20
C ALA A 216 14.99 15.02 6.71
N VAL A 217 13.87 14.55 7.29
CA VAL A 217 13.65 14.66 8.74
C VAL A 217 14.77 13.98 9.52
N THR A 218 15.21 12.80 9.09
CA THR A 218 16.30 12.07 9.76
C THR A 218 17.62 12.84 9.68
N ILE A 219 17.99 13.32 8.50
CA ILE A 219 19.23 14.09 8.28
C ILE A 219 19.20 15.39 9.08
N ILE A 220 18.14 16.18 8.92
CA ILE A 220 18.00 17.49 9.58
C ILE A 220 17.91 17.30 11.09
N GLY A 221 17.07 16.40 11.57
CA GLY A 221 16.83 16.18 12.99
C GLY A 221 18.07 15.70 13.72
N LEU A 222 18.81 14.72 13.18
CA LEU A 222 20.04 14.24 13.81
C LEU A 222 21.16 15.29 13.77
N SER A 223 21.32 16.00 12.64
CA SER A 223 22.35 17.03 12.50
C SER A 223 22.08 18.23 13.40
N ALA A 224 20.81 18.66 13.52
CA ALA A 224 20.39 19.73 14.42
C ALA A 224 20.58 19.33 15.89
N TRP A 225 20.15 18.11 16.28
CA TRP A 225 20.32 17.61 17.65
C TRP A 225 21.78 17.57 18.07
N GLN A 226 22.67 17.17 17.15
CA GLN A 226 24.10 17.06 17.43
C GLN A 226 24.86 18.36 17.18
N ARG A 227 24.24 19.35 16.51
CA ARG A 227 24.90 20.57 15.98
C ARG A 227 26.10 20.26 15.07
N ASP A 228 26.07 19.11 14.41
CA ASP A 228 27.11 18.65 13.48
C ASP A 228 26.49 17.72 12.41
N ALA A 229 26.81 17.98 11.16
CA ALA A 229 26.44 17.18 9.99
C ALA A 229 27.62 16.35 9.45
N GLY A 230 28.75 16.33 10.14
CA GLY A 230 29.98 15.64 9.70
C GLY A 230 29.78 14.12 9.48
N TRP A 231 28.85 13.50 10.18
CA TRP A 231 28.50 12.09 10.02
C TRP A 231 28.02 11.75 8.60
N LEU A 232 27.46 12.71 7.86
CA LEU A 232 27.02 12.53 6.48
C LEU A 232 28.17 12.26 5.50
N ARG A 233 29.41 12.65 5.84
CA ARG A 233 30.58 12.36 5.00
C ARG A 233 30.76 10.87 4.75
N ALA A 234 30.30 10.01 5.68
CA ALA A 234 30.32 8.56 5.53
C ALA A 234 29.45 8.08 4.35
N THR A 235 28.40 8.79 4.00
CA THR A 235 27.51 8.47 2.88
C THR A 235 28.05 8.88 1.51
N ARG A 236 29.19 9.60 1.49
CA ARG A 236 29.85 10.12 0.25
C ARG A 236 28.88 10.92 -0.63
N PRO A 237 28.26 12.00 -0.14
CA PRO A 237 27.17 12.69 -0.84
C PRO A 237 27.60 13.26 -2.21
N PHE A 238 28.84 13.74 -2.35
CA PHE A 238 29.35 14.27 -3.62
C PHE A 238 29.43 13.24 -4.75
N GLY A 239 29.63 11.94 -4.43
CA GLY A 239 29.54 10.85 -5.41
C GLY A 239 28.13 10.24 -5.49
N GLY A 240 27.37 10.33 -4.43
CA GLY A 240 26.04 9.72 -4.33
C GLY A 240 24.93 10.52 -4.99
N ILE A 241 24.89 11.84 -4.79
CA ILE A 241 23.89 12.72 -5.42
C ILE A 241 23.89 12.59 -6.94
N PRO A 242 25.05 12.61 -7.65
CA PRO A 242 25.09 12.36 -9.09
C PRO A 242 24.46 11.01 -9.51
N ILE A 243 24.62 9.94 -8.69
CA ILE A 243 24.03 8.64 -8.97
C ILE A 243 22.50 8.71 -8.89
N ALA A 244 21.97 9.32 -7.83
CA ALA A 244 20.51 9.49 -7.69
C ALA A 244 19.94 10.33 -8.85
N LEU A 245 20.66 11.39 -9.24
CA LEU A 245 20.28 12.22 -10.38
C LEU A 245 20.39 11.47 -11.70
N ALA A 246 21.45 10.68 -11.93
CA ALA A 246 21.61 9.88 -13.14
C ALA A 246 20.48 8.86 -13.33
N ILE A 247 19.88 8.38 -12.24
CA ILE A 247 18.73 7.48 -12.30
C ILE A 247 17.42 8.24 -12.55
N ALA A 248 17.22 9.37 -11.85
CA ALA A 248 15.94 10.07 -11.91
C ALA A 248 15.83 11.05 -13.09
N ALA A 249 16.90 11.78 -13.41
CA ALA A 249 16.88 12.87 -14.38
C ALA A 249 16.53 12.46 -15.83
N PRO A 250 16.96 11.31 -16.36
CA PRO A 250 16.65 10.98 -17.76
C PRO A 250 15.16 11.01 -18.06
N TRP A 251 14.32 10.38 -17.24
CA TRP A 251 12.88 10.43 -17.46
C TRP A 251 12.30 11.81 -17.12
N LEU A 252 12.75 12.45 -16.05
CA LEU A 252 12.28 13.79 -15.66
C LEU A 252 12.53 14.81 -16.77
N VAL A 253 13.67 14.74 -17.46
CA VAL A 253 13.97 15.59 -18.62
C VAL A 253 13.11 15.19 -19.82
N ALA A 254 12.99 13.89 -20.12
CA ALA A 254 12.20 13.40 -21.24
C ALA A 254 10.73 13.82 -21.16
N ILE A 255 10.10 13.69 -19.97
CA ILE A 255 8.71 14.11 -19.77
C ILE A 255 8.55 15.63 -19.85
N ALA A 256 9.53 16.39 -19.35
CA ALA A 256 9.53 17.86 -19.47
C ALA A 256 9.48 18.30 -20.93
N LEU A 257 10.35 17.73 -21.75
CA LEU A 257 10.43 18.04 -23.18
C LEU A 257 9.17 17.58 -23.91
N LYS A 258 8.70 16.35 -23.64
CA LYS A 258 7.52 15.78 -24.31
C LYS A 258 6.22 16.53 -24.02
N THR A 259 6.06 17.01 -22.79
CA THR A 259 4.83 17.69 -22.33
C THR A 259 4.98 19.21 -22.25
N HIS A 260 6.07 19.78 -22.78
CA HIS A 260 6.36 21.22 -22.68
C HIS A 260 6.22 21.77 -21.26
N GLY A 261 6.64 20.97 -20.26
CA GLY A 261 6.58 21.32 -18.83
C GLY A 261 5.22 21.12 -18.15
N GLN A 262 4.17 20.70 -18.86
CA GLN A 262 2.84 20.49 -18.29
C GLN A 262 2.84 19.48 -17.15
N PHE A 263 3.65 18.41 -17.25
CA PHE A 263 3.83 17.44 -16.16
C PHE A 263 4.18 18.12 -14.83
N TYR A 264 5.11 19.06 -14.83
CA TYR A 264 5.53 19.74 -13.60
C TYR A 264 4.46 20.71 -13.07
N ALA A 265 3.80 21.43 -13.96
CA ALA A 265 2.70 22.32 -13.58
C ALA A 265 1.57 21.55 -12.86
N GLU A 266 1.24 20.37 -13.34
CA GLU A 266 0.20 19.52 -12.73
C GLU A 266 0.71 18.74 -11.53
N SER A 267 1.86 18.05 -11.62
CA SER A 267 2.36 17.16 -10.58
C SER A 267 2.86 17.92 -9.35
N LEU A 268 3.69 18.97 -9.55
CA LEU A 268 4.25 19.76 -8.44
C LEU A 268 3.34 20.92 -8.05
N GLY A 269 2.77 21.64 -9.03
CA GLY A 269 1.93 22.79 -8.77
C GLY A 269 0.57 22.39 -8.22
N ARG A 270 -0.23 21.66 -8.99
CA ARG A 270 -1.61 21.33 -8.61
C ARG A 270 -1.69 20.14 -7.66
N ASP A 271 -1.08 18.98 -7.98
CA ASP A 271 -1.25 17.78 -7.14
C ASP A 271 -0.50 17.89 -5.82
N PHE A 272 0.79 18.21 -5.84
CA PHE A 272 1.61 18.29 -4.63
C PHE A 272 1.34 19.57 -3.83
N GLY A 273 1.26 20.73 -4.51
CA GLY A 273 0.98 22.01 -3.87
C GLY A 273 -0.38 22.04 -3.17
N ASN A 274 -1.45 21.59 -3.82
CA ASN A 274 -2.78 21.54 -3.22
C ASN A 274 -2.86 20.56 -2.05
N LYS A 275 -2.11 19.45 -2.07
CA LYS A 275 -2.03 18.52 -0.92
C LYS A 275 -1.43 19.14 0.32
N LEU A 276 -0.52 20.11 0.16
CA LEU A 276 0.09 20.86 1.26
C LEU A 276 -0.78 22.01 1.75
N MET A 277 -1.63 22.60 0.90
CA MET A 277 -2.42 23.78 1.21
C MET A 277 -3.88 23.48 1.59
N GLY A 278 -4.42 22.33 1.19
CA GLY A 278 -5.81 21.95 1.45
C GLY A 278 -6.09 20.46 1.27
N GLY A 279 -7.19 19.97 1.81
CA GLY A 279 -7.64 18.58 1.60
C GLY A 279 -8.09 18.35 0.16
N GLN A 280 -7.47 17.41 -0.55
CA GLN A 280 -7.87 17.03 -1.90
C GLN A 280 -8.79 15.82 -1.91
N GLU A 281 -9.69 15.75 -2.91
CA GLU A 281 -10.55 14.59 -3.19
C GLU A 281 -11.33 14.07 -1.95
N SER A 282 -11.75 14.96 -1.05
CA SER A 282 -12.43 14.64 0.23
C SER A 282 -11.55 13.91 1.27
N HIS A 283 -10.22 13.93 1.14
CA HIS A 283 -9.28 13.31 2.07
C HIS A 283 -8.67 14.27 3.09
N GLY A 284 -9.32 15.40 3.36
CA GLY A 284 -8.91 16.32 4.42
C GLY A 284 -9.25 15.77 5.80
N ALA A 285 -8.27 15.77 6.73
CA ALA A 285 -8.51 15.45 8.13
C ALA A 285 -7.58 16.27 9.05
N PRO A 286 -7.97 16.54 10.30
CA PRO A 286 -7.15 17.28 11.24
C PRO A 286 -5.91 16.47 11.67
N PRO A 287 -4.89 17.15 12.26
CA PRO A 287 -3.81 16.46 12.95
C PRO A 287 -4.35 15.49 14.02
N GLY A 288 -3.67 14.35 14.20
CA GLY A 288 -4.14 13.25 15.06
C GLY A 288 -4.83 12.11 14.28
N TYR A 289 -5.12 12.29 12.99
CA TYR A 289 -5.75 11.28 12.14
C TYR A 289 -4.94 9.97 12.09
N PHE A 290 -3.64 10.05 11.79
CA PHE A 290 -2.80 8.85 11.73
C PHE A 290 -2.60 8.23 13.11
N LEU A 291 -2.55 9.04 14.18
CA LEU A 291 -2.44 8.54 15.54
C LEU A 291 -3.70 7.75 15.94
N ALA A 292 -4.89 8.23 15.57
CA ALA A 292 -6.14 7.51 15.80
C ALA A 292 -6.22 6.19 15.02
N LEU A 293 -5.67 6.16 13.79
CA LEU A 293 -5.63 4.94 12.97
C LEU A 293 -4.49 4.00 13.33
N LEU A 294 -3.47 4.45 14.08
CA LEU A 294 -2.28 3.66 14.39
C LEU A 294 -2.59 2.26 14.92
N PRO A 295 -3.50 2.08 15.91
CA PRO A 295 -3.77 0.74 16.45
C PRO A 295 -4.21 -0.26 15.39
N VAL A 296 -4.99 0.19 14.41
CA VAL A 296 -5.51 -0.64 13.31
C VAL A 296 -4.43 -0.88 12.27
N THR A 297 -3.81 0.18 11.78
CA THR A 297 -2.90 0.12 10.63
C THR A 297 -1.58 -0.58 10.94
N ILE A 298 -1.09 -0.49 12.19
CA ILE A 298 0.12 -1.17 12.64
C ILE A 298 -0.15 -2.54 13.29
N TRP A 299 -1.41 -2.92 13.48
CA TRP A 299 -1.75 -4.24 14.03
C TRP A 299 -1.07 -5.36 13.23
N PRO A 300 -0.46 -6.40 13.82
CA PRO A 300 -0.45 -6.77 15.24
C PRO A 300 0.69 -6.14 16.06
N ALA A 301 1.58 -5.38 15.45
CA ALA A 301 2.74 -4.82 16.13
C ALA A 301 2.37 -3.83 17.24
N VAL A 302 1.13 -3.29 17.28
CA VAL A 302 0.65 -2.37 18.33
C VAL A 302 0.86 -2.91 19.75
N LEU A 303 0.78 -4.22 19.93
CA LEU A 303 1.04 -4.90 21.22
C LEU A 303 2.41 -4.53 21.81
N LEU A 304 3.40 -4.27 20.97
CA LEU A 304 4.79 -4.05 21.35
C LEU A 304 5.31 -2.67 20.98
N VAL A 305 4.70 -2.02 20.00
CA VAL A 305 5.14 -0.71 19.49
C VAL A 305 4.98 0.38 20.54
N LEU A 306 3.85 0.43 21.24
CA LEU A 306 3.63 1.46 22.24
C LEU A 306 4.64 1.36 23.41
N PRO A 307 4.84 0.21 24.05
CA PRO A 307 5.88 0.09 25.09
C PRO A 307 7.31 0.21 24.51
N GLY A 308 7.56 -0.25 23.28
CA GLY A 308 8.86 -0.09 22.62
C GLY A 308 9.22 1.36 22.35
N LEU A 309 8.27 2.17 21.91
CA LEU A 309 8.44 3.61 21.74
C LEU A 309 8.71 4.32 23.08
N ALA A 310 7.96 3.96 24.12
CA ALA A 310 8.16 4.51 25.46
C ALA A 310 9.56 4.20 26.00
N ALA A 311 10.03 2.96 25.84
CA ALA A 311 11.38 2.58 26.22
C ALA A 311 12.45 3.28 25.39
N ALA A 312 12.25 3.46 24.08
CA ALA A 312 13.17 4.19 23.22
C ALA A 312 13.28 5.67 23.62
N ILE A 313 12.17 6.31 24.01
CA ILE A 313 12.15 7.68 24.53
C ILE A 313 13.02 7.76 25.79
N ARG A 314 12.93 6.80 26.69
CA ARG A 314 13.81 6.74 27.89
C ARG A 314 15.29 6.57 27.51
N ALA A 315 15.56 5.76 26.48
CA ALA A 315 16.89 5.48 25.99
C ALA A 315 17.39 6.48 24.91
N HIS A 316 16.77 7.66 24.79
CA HIS A 316 17.05 8.64 23.72
C HIS A 316 18.51 9.11 23.64
N LYS A 317 19.30 8.93 24.70
CA LYS A 317 20.74 9.23 24.73
C LYS A 317 21.55 8.21 23.94
N GLU A 318 21.08 6.98 23.78
CA GLU A 318 21.74 5.96 22.98
C GLU A 318 21.69 6.32 21.49
N PRO A 319 22.83 6.25 20.76
CA PRO A 319 22.86 6.64 19.36
C PRO A 319 21.86 5.92 18.47
N ALA A 320 21.64 4.63 18.70
CA ALA A 320 20.69 3.82 17.94
C ALA A 320 19.24 4.24 18.19
N MET A 321 18.84 4.41 19.45
CA MET A 321 17.50 4.83 19.83
C MET A 321 17.23 6.27 19.36
N ARG A 322 18.22 7.14 19.45
CA ARG A 322 18.11 8.51 18.91
C ARG A 322 17.82 8.51 17.42
N PHE A 323 18.52 7.68 16.64
CA PHE A 323 18.28 7.56 15.21
C PHE A 323 16.83 7.11 14.93
N LEU A 324 16.37 6.05 15.61
CA LEU A 324 15.02 5.53 15.44
C LEU A 324 13.92 6.53 15.84
N LEU A 325 14.14 7.28 16.92
CA LEU A 325 13.21 8.32 17.38
C LEU A 325 13.12 9.48 16.38
N VAL A 326 14.25 9.93 15.83
CA VAL A 326 14.26 10.99 14.81
C VAL A 326 13.66 10.48 13.51
N TRP A 327 13.89 9.22 13.15
CA TRP A 327 13.18 8.59 12.02
C TRP A 327 11.66 8.57 12.27
N ALA A 328 11.23 8.13 13.44
CA ALA A 328 9.83 8.12 13.82
C ALA A 328 9.20 9.52 13.89
N ALA A 329 9.97 10.55 14.19
CA ALA A 329 9.49 11.94 14.23
C ALA A 329 9.04 12.47 12.85
N ALA A 330 9.40 11.81 11.74
CA ALA A 330 8.82 12.09 10.43
C ALA A 330 7.27 11.93 10.41
N TRP A 331 6.71 11.20 11.35
CA TRP A 331 5.27 11.14 11.62
C TRP A 331 4.62 12.51 11.71
N VAL A 332 5.27 13.45 12.42
CA VAL A 332 4.75 14.81 12.62
C VAL A 332 4.57 15.54 11.29
N VAL A 333 5.47 15.34 10.34
CA VAL A 333 5.35 15.95 8.99
C VAL A 333 4.07 15.47 8.31
N PHE A 334 3.77 14.17 8.38
CA PHE A 334 2.54 13.62 7.79
C PHE A 334 1.28 14.09 8.53
N GLU A 335 1.34 14.29 9.87
CA GLU A 335 0.23 14.85 10.62
C GLU A 335 -0.04 16.32 10.29
N LEU A 336 0.95 17.08 9.85
CA LEU A 336 0.79 18.48 9.47
C LEU A 336 0.25 18.65 8.05
N VAL A 337 0.44 17.68 7.16
CA VAL A 337 -0.11 17.72 5.78
C VAL A 337 -1.63 17.55 5.83
N PRO A 338 -2.43 18.48 5.25
CA PRO A 338 -3.90 18.43 5.31
C PRO A 338 -4.50 17.18 4.66
N THR A 339 -3.97 16.76 3.51
CA THR A 339 -4.43 15.52 2.83
C THR A 339 -3.91 14.29 3.56
N LYS A 340 -4.82 13.43 4.02
CA LYS A 340 -4.51 12.24 4.81
C LYS A 340 -4.88 10.96 4.05
N LEU A 341 -3.88 10.13 3.77
CA LEU A 341 -4.09 8.76 3.29
C LEU A 341 -3.34 7.80 4.22
N PRO A 342 -3.94 6.68 4.65
CA PRO A 342 -3.36 5.81 5.70
C PRO A 342 -1.92 5.38 5.42
N HIS A 343 -1.56 5.17 4.17
CA HIS A 343 -0.24 4.70 3.74
C HIS A 343 0.88 5.77 3.81
N TYR A 344 0.56 7.05 4.05
CA TYR A 344 1.60 8.09 4.12
C TYR A 344 2.60 7.86 5.25
N VAL A 345 2.15 7.29 6.38
CA VAL A 345 3.00 7.00 7.54
C VAL A 345 3.73 5.64 7.46
N LEU A 346 3.46 4.83 6.44
CA LEU A 346 4.08 3.51 6.27
C LEU A 346 5.62 3.54 6.34
N PRO A 347 6.33 4.54 5.75
CA PRO A 347 7.80 4.61 5.83
C PRO A 347 8.35 4.85 7.25
N VAL A 348 7.50 5.14 8.23
CA VAL A 348 7.89 5.28 9.65
C VAL A 348 7.79 3.95 10.41
N TYR A 349 6.94 3.02 9.95
CA TYR A 349 6.69 1.74 10.63
C TYR A 349 7.92 0.88 10.90
N PRO A 350 8.94 0.83 10.02
CA PRO A 350 10.16 0.07 10.33
C PRO A 350 10.87 0.55 11.60
N ALA A 351 10.94 1.86 11.85
CA ALA A 351 11.52 2.39 13.08
C ALA A 351 10.73 1.93 14.32
N LEU A 352 9.39 1.98 14.25
CA LEU A 352 8.50 1.54 15.31
C LEU A 352 8.64 0.02 15.56
N ALA A 353 8.70 -0.79 14.52
CA ALA A 353 8.87 -2.24 14.62
C ALA A 353 10.24 -2.62 15.23
N ILE A 354 11.31 -1.88 14.88
CA ILE A 354 12.64 -2.10 15.46
C ILE A 354 12.65 -1.73 16.95
N MET A 355 12.04 -0.60 17.34
CA MET A 355 11.90 -0.21 18.75
C MET A 355 11.08 -1.22 19.55
N ALA A 356 9.99 -1.74 18.96
CA ALA A 356 9.16 -2.79 19.54
C ALA A 356 9.97 -4.08 19.83
N ALA A 357 10.73 -4.54 18.84
CA ALA A 357 11.57 -5.72 18.98
C ALA A 357 12.73 -5.49 19.96
N ALA A 358 13.37 -4.32 19.92
CA ALA A 358 14.40 -3.97 20.88
C ALA A 358 13.88 -4.10 22.32
N TRP A 359 12.70 -3.51 22.60
CA TRP A 359 12.07 -3.63 23.93
C TRP A 359 11.68 -5.07 24.28
N ALA A 360 11.17 -5.84 23.32
CA ALA A 360 10.72 -7.20 23.56
C ALA A 360 11.86 -8.15 23.95
N PHE A 361 13.06 -7.92 23.42
CA PHE A 361 14.23 -8.78 23.62
C PHE A 361 15.24 -8.24 24.65
N GLN A 362 14.95 -7.08 25.27
CA GLN A 362 15.74 -6.57 26.38
C GLN A 362 15.30 -7.15 27.73
N PRO A 363 16.21 -7.23 28.73
CA PRO A 363 15.85 -7.56 30.10
C PRO A 363 14.73 -6.65 30.63
N LYS A 364 13.92 -7.18 31.53
CA LYS A 364 12.92 -6.37 32.23
C LYS A 364 13.62 -5.31 33.07
N ALA A 365 13.23 -4.06 32.91
CA ALA A 365 13.64 -2.97 33.76
C ALA A 365 12.40 -2.34 34.40
N ASP A 366 12.59 -1.70 35.54
CA ASP A 366 11.52 -0.94 36.19
C ASP A 366 11.03 0.18 35.25
N ALA A 367 9.72 0.20 35.06
CA ALA A 367 9.06 1.19 34.21
C ALA A 367 8.44 2.30 35.06
N PRO A 368 8.62 3.59 34.71
CA PRO A 368 7.92 4.69 35.34
C PRO A 368 6.40 4.57 35.12
N VAL A 369 5.61 5.31 35.92
CA VAL A 369 4.15 5.19 35.92
C VAL A 369 3.54 5.40 34.52
N TRP A 370 3.99 6.41 33.80
CA TRP A 370 3.48 6.69 32.45
C TRP A 370 3.75 5.56 31.44
N GLU A 371 4.91 4.88 31.55
CA GLU A 371 5.24 3.73 30.72
C GLU A 371 4.34 2.52 31.07
N ARG A 372 4.00 2.35 32.36
CA ARG A 372 3.06 1.31 32.79
C ARG A 372 1.67 1.50 32.17
N ILE A 373 1.19 2.73 32.07
CA ILE A 373 -0.09 3.05 31.40
C ILE A 373 -0.05 2.55 29.96
N VAL A 374 1.01 2.86 29.24
CA VAL A 374 1.19 2.44 27.83
C VAL A 374 1.30 0.91 27.72
N ILE A 375 2.01 0.26 28.64
CA ILE A 375 2.14 -1.21 28.72
C ILE A 375 0.75 -1.86 28.91
N PHE A 376 -0.14 -1.28 29.73
CA PHE A 376 -1.50 -1.79 29.91
C PHE A 376 -2.44 -1.45 28.74
N ALA A 377 -2.28 -0.33 28.08
CA ALA A 377 -3.11 0.05 26.96
C ALA A 377 -2.86 -0.83 25.70
N ALA A 378 -1.63 -1.26 25.48
CA ALA A 378 -1.23 -2.01 24.29
C ALA A 378 -2.03 -3.30 24.06
N PRO A 379 -2.19 -4.24 25.04
CA PRO A 379 -2.98 -5.45 24.86
C PRO A 379 -4.47 -5.17 24.65
N VAL A 380 -5.01 -4.11 25.25
CA VAL A 380 -6.42 -3.72 25.05
C VAL A 380 -6.63 -3.29 23.59
N LEU A 381 -5.82 -2.39 23.08
CA LEU A 381 -5.89 -1.95 21.68
C LEU A 381 -5.67 -3.11 20.71
N PHE A 382 -4.72 -3.99 21.01
CA PHE A 382 -4.47 -5.19 20.21
C PHE A 382 -5.70 -6.09 20.12
N LEU A 383 -6.36 -6.39 21.26
CA LEU A 383 -7.55 -7.25 21.30
C LEU A 383 -8.76 -6.60 20.65
N LEU A 384 -8.95 -5.30 20.79
CA LEU A 384 -10.05 -4.58 20.14
C LEU A 384 -9.95 -4.69 18.60
N VAL A 385 -8.75 -4.49 18.05
CA VAL A 385 -8.54 -4.65 16.60
C VAL A 385 -8.66 -6.11 16.19
N ALA A 386 -8.10 -7.04 16.97
CA ALA A 386 -8.22 -8.47 16.70
C ALA A 386 -9.70 -8.92 16.66
N ALA A 387 -10.53 -8.43 17.59
CA ALA A 387 -11.97 -8.71 17.59
C ALA A 387 -12.68 -8.19 16.34
N GLY A 388 -12.33 -6.96 15.89
CA GLY A 388 -12.85 -6.40 14.64
C GLY A 388 -12.46 -7.22 13.41
N LEU A 389 -11.19 -7.66 13.33
CA LEU A 389 -10.70 -8.52 12.25
C LEU A 389 -11.36 -9.90 12.27
N ALA A 390 -11.55 -10.51 13.45
CA ALA A 390 -12.24 -11.78 13.61
C ALA A 390 -13.72 -11.70 13.24
N ALA A 391 -14.35 -10.54 13.43
CA ALA A 391 -15.74 -10.31 13.05
C ALA A 391 -15.93 -10.15 11.52
N ALA A 392 -14.91 -9.71 10.78
CA ALA A 392 -15.02 -9.43 9.36
C ALA A 392 -15.54 -10.62 8.52
N PRO A 393 -14.99 -11.86 8.62
CA PRO A 393 -15.50 -13.02 7.87
C PRO A 393 -16.88 -13.49 8.32
N ILE A 394 -17.37 -13.04 9.47
CA ILE A 394 -18.70 -13.38 9.99
C ILE A 394 -19.75 -12.37 9.50
N VAL A 395 -19.38 -11.08 9.46
CA VAL A 395 -20.32 -9.96 9.21
C VAL A 395 -20.38 -9.59 7.72
N LEU A 396 -19.24 -9.60 7.03
CA LEU A 396 -19.19 -9.08 5.66
C LEU A 396 -19.90 -9.97 4.62
N PRO A 397 -19.71 -11.32 4.60
CA PRO A 397 -20.33 -12.16 3.59
C PRO A 397 -21.87 -12.17 3.62
N PRO A 398 -22.56 -12.22 4.79
CA PRO A 398 -24.01 -12.09 4.83
C PRO A 398 -24.53 -10.72 4.38
N ARG A 399 -23.72 -9.67 4.54
CA ARG A 399 -24.13 -8.30 4.24
C ARG A 399 -23.89 -7.90 2.78
N TYR A 400 -22.80 -8.36 2.17
CA TYR A 400 -22.35 -7.92 0.85
C TYR A 400 -22.06 -9.06 -0.12
N GLY A 401 -22.23 -10.31 0.28
CA GLY A 401 -21.98 -11.52 -0.51
C GLY A 401 -23.14 -12.50 -0.49
N ASP A 402 -22.82 -13.79 -0.66
CA ASP A 402 -23.81 -14.87 -0.83
C ASP A 402 -24.18 -15.57 0.49
N GLY A 403 -23.87 -14.98 1.63
CA GLY A 403 -24.19 -15.50 2.95
C GLY A 403 -22.99 -16.00 3.74
N MET A 404 -23.26 -16.67 4.87
CA MET A 404 -22.25 -17.09 5.83
C MET A 404 -21.40 -18.27 5.33
N MET A 405 -20.09 -18.14 5.40
CA MET A 405 -19.11 -19.19 5.08
C MET A 405 -18.67 -19.90 6.37
N TRP A 406 -19.43 -20.91 6.83
CA TRP A 406 -19.23 -21.56 8.13
C TRP A 406 -17.84 -22.17 8.35
N TRP A 407 -17.18 -22.64 7.29
CA TRP A 407 -15.84 -23.21 7.35
C TRP A 407 -14.75 -22.18 7.77
N LEU A 408 -15.02 -20.88 7.60
CA LEU A 408 -14.14 -19.80 8.06
C LEU A 408 -14.06 -19.68 9.58
N LEU A 409 -14.97 -20.31 10.33
CA LEU A 409 -14.89 -20.34 11.79
C LEU A 409 -13.60 -21.00 12.28
N GLY A 410 -13.07 -22.01 11.57
CA GLY A 410 -11.78 -22.62 11.90
C GLY A 410 -10.63 -21.60 11.90
N PRO A 411 -10.35 -20.91 10.78
CA PRO A 411 -9.40 -19.81 10.72
C PRO A 411 -9.63 -18.71 11.77
N VAL A 412 -10.89 -18.30 11.99
CA VAL A 412 -11.24 -17.28 13.01
C VAL A 412 -10.88 -17.73 14.42
N VAL A 413 -11.20 -18.97 14.78
CA VAL A 413 -10.85 -19.53 16.10
C VAL A 413 -9.33 -19.64 16.27
N ALA A 414 -8.61 -20.10 15.25
CA ALA A 414 -7.15 -20.16 15.27
C ALA A 414 -6.53 -18.76 15.43
N PHE A 415 -7.05 -17.77 14.71
CA PHE A 415 -6.65 -16.37 14.80
C PHE A 415 -6.88 -15.80 16.21
N ALA A 416 -8.07 -16.00 16.77
CA ALA A 416 -8.43 -15.56 18.12
C ALA A 416 -7.56 -16.25 19.17
N GLY A 417 -7.32 -17.56 19.02
CA GLY A 417 -6.45 -18.34 19.89
C GLY A 417 -5.01 -17.84 19.91
N LEU A 418 -4.41 -17.60 18.73
CA LEU A 418 -3.05 -17.04 18.64
C LEU A 418 -2.97 -15.61 19.16
N SER A 419 -3.98 -14.77 18.89
CA SER A 419 -4.06 -13.42 19.41
C SER A 419 -4.14 -13.40 20.95
N LEU A 420 -4.96 -14.26 21.53
CA LEU A 420 -5.06 -14.40 22.99
C LEU A 420 -3.76 -14.96 23.59
N ALA A 421 -3.15 -15.95 22.95
CA ALA A 421 -1.86 -16.50 23.38
C ALA A 421 -0.75 -15.45 23.36
N ALA A 422 -0.74 -14.54 22.35
CA ALA A 422 0.19 -13.43 22.30
C ALA A 422 0.03 -12.49 23.50
N VAL A 423 -1.22 -12.15 23.87
CA VAL A 423 -1.50 -11.32 25.04
C VAL A 423 -1.15 -12.02 26.34
N ILE A 424 -1.45 -13.31 26.47
CA ILE A 424 -1.06 -14.10 27.66
C ILE A 424 0.46 -14.15 27.81
N ALA A 425 1.19 -14.38 26.71
CA ALA A 425 2.65 -14.35 26.72
C ALA A 425 3.19 -12.97 27.11
N TYR A 426 2.58 -11.91 26.61
CA TYR A 426 2.91 -10.52 26.95
C TYR A 426 2.72 -10.24 28.45
N LEU A 427 1.56 -10.59 29.02
CA LEU A 427 1.23 -10.37 30.42
C LEU A 427 2.11 -11.22 31.36
N ARG A 428 2.47 -12.43 30.95
CA ARG A 428 3.43 -13.28 31.68
C ARG A 428 4.87 -12.78 31.56
N GLY A 429 5.12 -11.79 30.71
CA GLY A 429 6.42 -11.17 30.48
C GLY A 429 7.37 -11.98 29.59
N THR A 430 6.88 -12.98 28.89
CA THR A 430 7.59 -13.68 27.80
C THR A 430 7.47 -12.88 26.51
N ARG A 431 8.01 -11.64 26.51
CA ARG A 431 7.86 -10.65 25.42
C ARG A 431 8.31 -11.17 24.04
N PRO A 432 9.44 -11.92 23.91
CA PRO A 432 9.83 -12.49 22.62
C PRO A 432 8.77 -13.46 22.05
N ALA A 433 8.16 -14.29 22.91
CA ALA A 433 7.07 -15.18 22.49
C ALA A 433 5.82 -14.39 22.06
N ALA A 434 5.48 -13.32 22.80
CA ALA A 434 4.38 -12.44 22.43
C ALA A 434 4.60 -11.82 21.04
N ALA A 435 5.82 -11.38 20.72
CA ALA A 435 6.17 -10.80 19.41
C ALA A 435 5.92 -11.79 18.27
N LEU A 436 6.35 -13.03 18.43
CA LEU A 436 6.20 -14.04 17.37
C LEU A 436 4.77 -14.57 17.25
N LEU A 437 4.07 -14.77 18.36
CA LEU A 437 2.65 -15.16 18.34
C LEU A 437 1.78 -14.06 17.71
N ALA A 438 2.06 -12.78 18.03
CA ALA A 438 1.39 -11.66 17.42
C ALA A 438 1.65 -11.60 15.89
N ALA A 439 2.91 -11.78 15.46
CA ALA A 439 3.25 -11.85 14.05
C ALA A 439 2.65 -13.06 13.33
N ALA A 440 2.48 -14.20 14.02
CA ALA A 440 1.92 -15.42 13.46
C ALA A 440 0.39 -15.40 13.33
N ALA A 441 -0.32 -14.66 14.18
CA ALA A 441 -1.79 -14.62 14.17
C ALA A 441 -2.38 -14.27 12.77
N PRO A 442 -1.87 -13.26 12.01
CA PRO A 442 -2.34 -12.95 10.67
C PRO A 442 -2.27 -14.12 9.67
N LEU A 443 -1.34 -15.07 9.82
CA LEU A 443 -1.22 -16.25 8.93
C LEU A 443 -2.50 -17.08 8.89
N THR A 444 -3.26 -17.08 9.98
CA THR A 444 -4.49 -17.85 10.08
C THR A 444 -5.74 -17.12 9.59
N LEU A 445 -5.64 -15.82 9.27
CA LEU A 445 -6.80 -15.03 8.87
C LEU A 445 -6.61 -14.28 7.54
N TYR A 446 -5.47 -13.57 7.34
CA TYR A 446 -5.30 -12.70 6.15
C TYR A 446 -5.43 -13.44 4.82
N PRO A 447 -4.83 -14.64 4.62
CA PRO A 447 -5.02 -15.40 3.40
C PRO A 447 -6.49 -15.68 3.09
N PHE A 448 -7.28 -15.99 4.12
CA PHE A 448 -8.70 -16.29 3.98
C PHE A 448 -9.54 -15.03 3.73
N LEU A 449 -9.21 -13.91 4.38
CA LEU A 449 -9.86 -12.63 4.11
C LEU A 449 -9.66 -12.18 2.66
N THR A 450 -8.46 -12.36 2.13
CA THR A 450 -8.11 -11.85 0.81
C THR A 450 -8.42 -12.83 -0.32
N ALA A 451 -8.32 -14.15 -0.09
CA ALA A 451 -8.57 -15.15 -1.13
C ALA A 451 -10.04 -15.62 -1.22
N TRP A 452 -10.77 -15.55 -0.11
CA TRP A 452 -12.16 -16.05 -0.08
C TRP A 452 -13.16 -14.97 0.33
N VAL A 453 -13.00 -14.33 1.48
CA VAL A 453 -14.00 -13.33 1.91
C VAL A 453 -14.08 -12.19 0.90
N GLY A 454 -12.96 -11.55 0.60
CA GLY A 454 -12.91 -10.40 -0.30
C GLY A 454 -13.58 -10.66 -1.66
N PRO A 455 -13.16 -11.67 -2.44
CA PRO A 455 -13.74 -11.97 -3.75
C PRO A 455 -15.24 -12.29 -3.73
N HIS A 456 -15.76 -12.89 -2.65
CA HIS A 456 -17.16 -13.27 -2.52
C HIS A 456 -18.07 -12.14 -2.00
N LEU A 457 -17.56 -10.93 -1.78
CA LEU A 457 -18.38 -9.74 -1.48
C LEU A 457 -18.98 -9.16 -2.78
N GLY A 458 -19.74 -9.96 -3.52
CA GLY A 458 -20.22 -9.69 -4.88
C GLY A 458 -20.92 -8.34 -5.05
N GLN A 459 -21.66 -7.87 -4.03
CA GLN A 459 -22.32 -6.56 -4.09
C GLN A 459 -21.34 -5.38 -4.14
N LEU A 460 -20.10 -5.53 -3.65
CA LEU A 460 -19.06 -4.51 -3.71
C LEU A 460 -18.33 -4.51 -5.06
N TRP A 461 -18.35 -5.64 -5.78
CA TRP A 461 -17.62 -5.81 -7.03
C TRP A 461 -18.50 -5.48 -8.26
N VAL A 462 -18.98 -4.23 -8.31
CA VAL A 462 -19.83 -3.74 -9.40
C VAL A 462 -19.10 -3.79 -10.74
N SER A 463 -17.85 -3.29 -10.80
CA SER A 463 -17.06 -3.24 -12.03
C SER A 463 -16.78 -4.62 -12.65
N PRO A 464 -16.33 -5.65 -11.90
CA PRO A 464 -16.16 -7.00 -12.44
C PRO A 464 -17.46 -7.59 -12.99
N ARG A 465 -18.59 -7.36 -12.30
CA ARG A 465 -19.91 -7.87 -12.72
C ARG A 465 -20.43 -7.14 -13.96
N ALA A 466 -20.26 -5.82 -14.01
CA ALA A 466 -20.63 -5.01 -15.17
C ALA A 466 -19.79 -5.39 -16.40
N ALA A 467 -18.47 -5.58 -16.24
CA ALA A 467 -17.61 -6.03 -17.32
C ALA A 467 -17.94 -7.47 -17.78
N ALA A 468 -18.30 -8.35 -16.87
CA ALA A 468 -18.74 -9.71 -17.24
C ALA A 468 -20.06 -9.69 -18.02
N ALA A 469 -21.03 -8.87 -17.58
CA ALA A 469 -22.30 -8.70 -18.27
C ALA A 469 -22.12 -8.08 -19.67
N GLU A 470 -21.27 -7.06 -19.77
CA GLU A 470 -20.95 -6.41 -21.04
C GLU A 470 -20.32 -7.40 -22.04
N ARG A 471 -19.28 -8.17 -21.62
CA ARG A 471 -18.64 -9.17 -22.49
C ARG A 471 -19.59 -10.26 -22.97
N ALA A 472 -20.57 -10.67 -22.16
CA ALA A 472 -21.58 -11.64 -22.54
C ALA A 472 -22.56 -11.11 -23.59
N LEU A 473 -22.67 -9.78 -23.70
CA LEU A 473 -23.59 -9.09 -24.61
C LEU A 473 -22.88 -8.51 -25.83
N THR A 474 -21.57 -8.30 -25.79
CA THR A 474 -20.78 -7.72 -26.87
C THR A 474 -20.75 -8.64 -28.09
N ARG A 475 -20.91 -8.05 -29.26
CA ARG A 475 -20.78 -8.71 -30.57
C ARG A 475 -19.39 -8.39 -31.18
N PRO A 476 -18.88 -9.22 -32.11
CA PRO A 476 -17.54 -9.00 -32.69
C PRO A 476 -17.34 -7.62 -33.33
N ASP A 477 -18.39 -7.05 -33.90
CA ASP A 477 -18.34 -5.76 -34.62
C ASP A 477 -18.82 -4.57 -33.77
N ASP A 478 -19.12 -4.78 -32.47
CA ASP A 478 -19.55 -3.69 -31.61
C ASP A 478 -18.38 -2.73 -31.35
N PRO A 479 -18.60 -1.42 -31.38
CA PRO A 479 -17.61 -0.42 -30.96
C PRO A 479 -17.36 -0.53 -29.45
N PRO A 480 -16.27 0.09 -28.93
CA PRO A 480 -16.02 0.17 -27.49
C PRO A 480 -17.23 0.75 -26.74
N PRO A 481 -17.58 0.19 -25.57
CA PRO A 481 -18.79 0.60 -24.86
C PRO A 481 -18.71 2.02 -24.31
N ALA A 482 -19.85 2.70 -24.21
CA ALA A 482 -19.98 3.99 -23.54
C ALA A 482 -20.42 3.82 -22.09
N LEU A 483 -19.74 4.53 -21.16
CA LEU A 483 -20.04 4.55 -19.73
C LEU A 483 -20.63 5.89 -19.34
N ALA A 484 -21.82 5.89 -18.73
CA ALA A 484 -22.45 7.08 -18.20
C ALA A 484 -22.79 6.91 -16.70
N GLY A 485 -22.30 7.84 -15.89
CA GLY A 485 -22.57 7.89 -14.45
C GLY A 485 -21.65 7.01 -13.60
N TYR A 486 -21.57 5.73 -13.84
CA TYR A 486 -20.62 4.82 -13.20
C TYR A 486 -19.36 4.69 -14.06
N VAL A 487 -18.40 5.57 -13.82
CA VAL A 487 -17.11 5.65 -14.54
C VAL A 487 -15.93 5.34 -13.62
N GLU A 488 -16.05 4.27 -12.82
CA GLU A 488 -14.97 3.89 -11.91
C GLU A 488 -13.77 3.32 -12.70
N PRO A 489 -12.53 3.65 -12.31
CA PRO A 489 -11.33 3.23 -13.04
C PRO A 489 -11.19 1.72 -13.19
N SER A 490 -11.72 0.93 -12.24
CA SER A 490 -11.71 -0.53 -12.30
C SER A 490 -12.56 -1.05 -13.47
N LEU A 491 -13.67 -0.39 -13.80
CA LEU A 491 -14.49 -0.76 -14.94
C LEU A 491 -13.76 -0.46 -16.27
N VAL A 492 -13.12 0.72 -16.36
CA VAL A 492 -12.31 1.09 -17.54
C VAL A 492 -11.15 0.12 -17.76
N PHE A 493 -10.45 -0.26 -16.67
CA PHE A 493 -9.37 -1.25 -16.74
C PHE A 493 -9.85 -2.60 -17.31
N LEU A 494 -11.04 -3.04 -16.91
CA LEU A 494 -11.61 -4.32 -17.31
C LEU A 494 -12.21 -4.31 -18.73
N LEU A 495 -12.79 -3.21 -19.17
CA LEU A 495 -13.42 -3.08 -20.48
C LEU A 495 -12.41 -2.74 -21.60
N GLY A 496 -11.44 -1.88 -21.30
CA GLY A 496 -10.39 -1.49 -22.26
C GLY A 496 -10.15 0.02 -22.33
N THR A 497 -9.02 0.36 -22.93
CA THR A 497 -8.52 1.75 -23.01
C THR A 497 -9.43 2.65 -23.85
N GLU A 498 -10.07 2.08 -24.88
CA GLU A 498 -10.95 2.79 -25.82
C GLU A 498 -12.37 3.03 -25.25
N THR A 499 -12.68 2.54 -24.05
CA THR A 499 -13.98 2.74 -23.40
C THR A 499 -14.31 4.23 -23.27
N LEU A 500 -15.44 4.65 -23.81
CA LEU A 500 -15.88 6.04 -23.77
C LEU A 500 -16.45 6.40 -22.40
N GLN A 501 -15.78 7.28 -21.68
CA GLN A 501 -16.26 7.81 -20.40
C GLN A 501 -17.00 9.13 -20.64
N THR A 502 -18.32 9.15 -20.39
CA THR A 502 -19.17 10.30 -20.71
C THR A 502 -20.34 10.45 -19.72
N ASN A 503 -21.31 11.29 -20.04
CA ASN A 503 -22.60 11.42 -19.34
C ASN A 503 -23.72 10.75 -20.16
N GLY A 504 -24.97 10.81 -19.66
CA GLY A 504 -26.11 10.18 -20.34
C GLY A 504 -26.31 10.70 -21.78
N ARG A 505 -26.19 12.01 -22.01
CA ARG A 505 -26.31 12.59 -23.37
C ARG A 505 -25.21 12.09 -24.31
N GLY A 506 -23.96 12.10 -23.87
CA GLY A 506 -22.84 11.64 -24.68
C GLY A 506 -22.88 10.13 -24.96
N ALA A 507 -23.40 9.33 -24.04
CA ALA A 507 -23.60 7.89 -24.29
C ALA A 507 -24.70 7.63 -25.34
N ALA A 508 -25.77 8.43 -25.34
CA ALA A 508 -26.80 8.38 -26.37
C ALA A 508 -26.26 8.82 -27.75
N GLU A 509 -25.47 9.88 -27.80
CA GLU A 509 -24.84 10.38 -29.01
C GLU A 509 -23.87 9.37 -29.63
N ALA A 510 -23.01 8.77 -28.81
CA ALA A 510 -22.08 7.73 -29.24
C ALA A 510 -22.83 6.49 -29.77
N GLY A 511 -23.86 6.05 -29.05
CA GLY A 511 -24.70 4.91 -29.45
C GLY A 511 -25.47 5.20 -30.76
N ALA A 512 -26.05 6.38 -30.89
CA ALA A 512 -26.75 6.78 -32.12
C ALA A 512 -25.81 6.87 -33.33
N ALA A 513 -24.55 7.31 -33.13
CA ALA A 513 -23.56 7.44 -34.18
C ALA A 513 -22.97 6.10 -34.64
N GLN A 514 -22.66 5.19 -33.71
CA GLN A 514 -21.87 3.99 -33.98
C GLN A 514 -22.60 2.66 -33.63
N GLY A 515 -23.71 2.74 -32.94
CA GLY A 515 -24.33 1.57 -32.33
C GLY A 515 -23.59 1.06 -31.09
N GLY A 516 -23.87 -0.18 -30.67
CA GLY A 516 -23.14 -0.88 -29.62
C GLY A 516 -23.76 -0.79 -28.23
N LEU A 517 -22.96 -0.99 -27.19
CA LEU A 517 -23.43 -1.07 -25.81
C LEU A 517 -23.19 0.25 -25.05
N ALA A 518 -24.20 0.66 -24.30
CA ALA A 518 -24.10 1.79 -23.35
C ALA A 518 -24.43 1.29 -21.93
N LEU A 519 -23.50 1.45 -20.99
CA LEU A 519 -23.70 1.15 -19.57
C LEU A 519 -24.06 2.45 -18.85
N VAL A 520 -25.34 2.59 -18.51
CA VAL A 520 -25.90 3.84 -17.99
C VAL A 520 -26.39 3.63 -16.56
N GLU A 521 -25.79 4.36 -15.62
CA GLU A 521 -26.27 4.41 -14.23
C GLU A 521 -27.61 5.15 -14.17
N ASP A 522 -28.55 4.73 -13.35
CA ASP A 522 -29.93 5.26 -13.26
C ASP A 522 -29.99 6.80 -13.19
N ARG A 523 -29.06 7.46 -12.50
CA ARG A 523 -29.01 8.92 -12.41
C ARG A 523 -28.78 9.63 -13.74
N GLU A 524 -28.19 8.93 -14.71
CA GLU A 524 -27.93 9.42 -16.08
C GLU A 524 -29.01 8.94 -17.06
N GLY A 525 -29.89 8.03 -16.64
CA GLY A 525 -30.91 7.39 -17.47
C GLY A 525 -31.92 8.36 -18.07
N GLY A 526 -32.31 9.41 -17.32
CA GLY A 526 -33.20 10.44 -17.81
C GLY A 526 -32.58 11.24 -18.97
N ALA A 527 -31.33 11.70 -18.81
CA ALA A 527 -30.59 12.44 -19.83
C ALA A 527 -30.30 11.56 -21.07
N PHE A 528 -29.99 10.27 -20.84
CA PHE A 528 -29.77 9.29 -21.90
C PHE A 528 -31.01 9.11 -22.77
N LYS A 529 -32.17 8.80 -22.16
CA LYS A 529 -33.44 8.57 -22.86
C LYS A 529 -33.95 9.82 -23.60
N ALA A 530 -33.84 11.00 -22.93
CA ALA A 530 -34.22 12.25 -23.56
C ALA A 530 -33.40 12.53 -24.82
N ARG A 531 -32.08 12.27 -24.77
CA ARG A 531 -31.21 12.50 -25.92
C ARG A 531 -31.45 11.48 -27.05
N LEU A 532 -31.73 10.22 -26.73
CA LEU A 532 -32.14 9.22 -27.73
C LEU A 532 -33.39 9.69 -28.50
N ALA A 533 -34.39 10.18 -27.77
CA ALA A 533 -35.62 10.72 -28.39
C ALA A 533 -35.35 11.95 -29.29
N GLU A 534 -34.42 12.84 -28.88
CA GLU A 534 -34.00 13.97 -29.72
C GLU A 534 -33.28 13.54 -31.02
N LEU A 535 -32.61 12.37 -30.98
CA LEU A 535 -31.82 11.81 -32.09
C LEU A 535 -32.63 10.81 -32.95
N ASP A 536 -33.88 10.52 -32.59
CA ASP A 536 -34.71 9.47 -33.18
C ASP A 536 -33.99 8.09 -33.20
N ALA A 537 -33.28 7.81 -32.11
CA ALA A 537 -32.46 6.60 -31.94
C ALA A 537 -33.14 5.60 -31.01
N ASP A 538 -33.13 4.31 -31.40
CA ASP A 538 -33.67 3.22 -30.62
C ASP A 538 -32.62 2.59 -29.69
N ALA A 539 -33.03 2.33 -28.47
CA ALA A 539 -32.21 1.59 -27.51
C ALA A 539 -33.07 0.54 -26.75
N THR A 540 -32.57 -0.66 -26.72
CA THR A 540 -33.18 -1.78 -25.98
C THR A 540 -32.36 -2.09 -24.74
N GLU A 541 -32.99 -2.18 -23.56
CA GLU A 541 -32.35 -2.67 -22.33
C GLU A 541 -32.10 -4.17 -22.47
N VAL A 542 -30.82 -4.58 -22.40
CA VAL A 542 -30.39 -5.97 -22.61
C VAL A 542 -29.81 -6.58 -21.33
N GLY A 543 -29.62 -5.81 -20.28
CA GLY A 543 -29.13 -6.28 -18.99
C GLY A 543 -29.09 -5.19 -17.93
N ALA A 544 -28.87 -5.60 -16.70
CA ALA A 544 -28.68 -4.68 -15.58
C ALA A 544 -27.73 -5.27 -14.52
N VAL A 545 -27.07 -4.41 -13.76
CA VAL A 545 -26.17 -4.76 -12.66
C VAL A 545 -26.44 -3.88 -11.45
N ASP A 546 -26.82 -4.51 -10.35
CA ASP A 546 -27.02 -3.87 -9.05
C ASP A 546 -25.79 -4.02 -8.17
N GLY A 547 -25.52 -3.04 -7.28
CA GLY A 547 -24.50 -3.21 -6.28
C GLY A 547 -24.29 -1.98 -5.41
N PHE A 548 -23.17 -2.00 -4.69
CA PHE A 548 -22.78 -0.93 -3.80
C PHE A 548 -21.41 -0.37 -4.22
N ASN A 549 -21.41 0.89 -4.66
CA ASN A 549 -20.16 1.60 -4.94
C ASN A 549 -19.50 2.00 -3.62
N TYR A 550 -18.56 1.17 -3.15
CA TYR A 550 -17.87 1.40 -1.89
C TYR A 550 -16.96 2.63 -1.92
N SER A 551 -16.49 3.04 -3.11
CA SER A 551 -15.64 4.22 -3.25
C SER A 551 -16.41 5.53 -3.08
N ARG A 552 -17.74 5.51 -3.26
CA ARG A 552 -18.65 6.65 -3.10
C ARG A 552 -19.68 6.46 -1.99
N GLY A 553 -19.73 5.29 -1.35
CA GLY A 553 -20.62 4.98 -0.23
C GLY A 553 -22.10 4.94 -0.60
N ARG A 554 -22.47 4.53 -1.84
CA ARG A 554 -23.87 4.52 -2.30
C ARG A 554 -24.22 3.28 -3.12
N LYS A 555 -25.49 2.92 -3.11
CA LYS A 555 -26.05 1.91 -4.03
C LYS A 555 -25.99 2.45 -5.46
N VAL A 556 -25.78 1.54 -6.41
CA VAL A 556 -25.80 1.84 -7.84
C VAL A 556 -26.61 0.78 -8.57
N HIS A 557 -27.32 1.21 -9.62
CA HIS A 557 -27.99 0.37 -10.58
C HIS A 557 -27.54 0.82 -11.98
N ILE A 558 -26.91 -0.10 -12.72
CA ILE A 558 -26.38 0.15 -14.06
C ILE A 558 -27.22 -0.65 -15.03
N ARG A 559 -27.87 0.03 -15.97
CA ARG A 559 -28.59 -0.59 -17.09
C ARG A 559 -27.68 -0.67 -18.29
N ILE A 560 -27.73 -1.78 -18.99
CA ILE A 560 -26.97 -2.01 -20.21
C ILE A 560 -27.96 -1.91 -21.37
N TYR A 561 -27.75 -0.93 -22.19
CA TYR A 561 -28.55 -0.68 -23.39
C TYR A 561 -27.77 -1.09 -24.63
N ARG A 562 -28.47 -1.74 -25.56
CA ARG A 562 -28.01 -1.86 -26.94
C ARG A 562 -28.67 -0.75 -27.75
N VAL A 563 -27.84 0.12 -28.28
CA VAL A 563 -28.31 1.24 -29.13
C VAL A 563 -28.11 0.86 -30.59
N ALA A 564 -29.15 1.08 -31.42
CA ALA A 564 -29.04 0.94 -32.85
C ALA A 564 -28.45 2.24 -33.44
N PRO A 565 -27.50 2.16 -34.39
CA PRO A 565 -27.03 3.36 -35.06
C PRO A 565 -28.16 3.96 -35.90
N VAL A 566 -28.29 5.29 -35.86
CA VAL A 566 -29.21 6.01 -36.76
C VAL A 566 -28.62 5.94 -38.16
N GLN A 567 -29.31 5.29 -39.09
CA GLN A 567 -28.91 5.28 -40.48
C GLN A 567 -29.06 6.70 -41.04
N GLU A 568 -27.98 7.28 -41.53
CA GLU A 568 -28.10 8.46 -42.35
C GLU A 568 -29.03 8.13 -43.51
N VAL A 569 -30.15 8.85 -43.64
CA VAL A 569 -31.02 8.76 -44.82
C VAL A 569 -30.13 9.17 -46.01
N PRO A 570 -29.91 8.27 -47.00
CA PRO A 570 -29.12 8.66 -48.18
C PRO A 570 -29.75 9.91 -48.78
N PRO A 571 -28.95 10.88 -49.26
CA PRO A 571 -29.48 12.07 -49.89
C PRO A 571 -30.42 11.65 -51.03
N PRO A 572 -31.54 12.36 -51.23
CA PRO A 572 -32.46 12.05 -52.31
C PRO A 572 -31.69 11.99 -53.64
N PRO A 573 -32.04 11.06 -54.54
CA PRO A 573 -31.37 10.96 -55.83
C PRO A 573 -31.43 12.33 -56.52
N PRO A 574 -30.38 12.78 -57.20
CA PRO A 574 -30.39 14.02 -57.95
C PRO A 574 -31.52 13.97 -58.95
N GLU A 575 -32.41 15.01 -58.97
CA GLU A 575 -33.49 15.23 -59.98
C GLU A 575 -32.98 15.32 -61.41
#